data_54d00ee53faac899262f8f103e9baa8e
#
_entry.id   54d00ee53faac899262f8f103e9baa8e
#
_cell.length_a   1.000
_cell.length_b   1.000
_cell.length_c   1.000
_cell.angle_alpha   90.00
_cell.angle_beta   90.00
_cell.angle_gamma   90.00
#
_symmetry.space_group_name_H-M   'P 1'
#
loop_
_entity.id
_entity.type
_entity.pdbx_description
1 polymer ?
#
loop_
_entity_poly.entity_id
_entity_poly.type
_entity_poly.pdbx_seq_one_letter_code
_entity_poly.pdbx_strand_id
1 'polypeptide(L)'
;MNKSTVTGVLGLLIGLLIGSFFLTTDHKNDAPGDTATSAQTGGTQDAEVRWKMASSFASTLIVAGTSGKYVEERVRTLSDGNMELRYFDPGALVPALEIFDAVSAGAVNAGWTNSGYWAGKIPALQFFAAVPFGARAGES
;
A
#
# COMPACT_ATOMS: atom_id res chain seq x y z
N MET A 1 -36.19 2.55 -41.26
CA MET A 1 -34.77 2.24 -40.97
C MET A 1 -34.76 1.10 -39.98
N ASN A 2 -34.21 -0.06 -40.33
CA ASN A 2 -34.32 -1.29 -39.56
C ASN A 2 -33.34 -1.22 -38.38
N LYS A 3 -33.74 -1.63 -37.14
CA LYS A 3 -32.94 -1.58 -35.92
C LYS A 3 -31.59 -2.32 -36.08
N SER A 4 -31.52 -3.34 -36.89
CA SER A 4 -30.28 -4.10 -37.15
C SER A 4 -29.24 -3.31 -37.96
N THR A 5 -29.65 -2.40 -38.83
CA THR A 5 -28.77 -1.55 -39.65
C THR A 5 -28.09 -0.47 -38.81
N VAL A 6 -28.80 0.07 -37.79
CA VAL A 6 -28.28 1.09 -36.89
C VAL A 6 -27.21 0.50 -35.97
N THR A 7 -27.41 -0.73 -35.48
CA THR A 7 -26.42 -1.43 -34.61
C THR A 7 -25.13 -1.76 -35.36
N GLY A 8 -25.25 -2.15 -36.64
CA GLY A 8 -24.09 -2.45 -37.49
C GLY A 8 -23.21 -1.23 -37.79
N VAL A 9 -23.86 -0.08 -38.09
CA VAL A 9 -23.16 1.18 -38.41
C VAL A 9 -22.47 1.74 -37.15
N LEU A 10 -23.13 1.65 -35.98
CA LEU A 10 -22.54 2.11 -34.71
C LEU A 10 -21.31 1.28 -34.29
N GLY A 11 -21.37 -0.05 -34.50
CA GLY A 11 -20.23 -0.94 -34.23
C GLY A 11 -19.01 -0.64 -35.12
N LEU A 12 -19.26 -0.32 -36.38
CA LEU A 12 -18.22 -0.03 -37.37
C LEU A 12 -17.51 1.31 -37.09
N LEU A 13 -18.27 2.33 -36.64
CA LEU A 13 -17.71 3.63 -36.24
C LEU A 13 -16.86 3.53 -34.95
N ILE A 14 -17.28 2.72 -33.99
CA ILE A 14 -16.50 2.50 -32.73
C ILE A 14 -15.23 1.72 -33.04
N GLY A 15 -15.28 0.72 -33.92
CA GLY A 15 -14.10 -0.07 -34.33
C GLY A 15 -13.05 0.79 -35.06
N LEU A 16 -13.48 1.76 -35.87
CA LEU A 16 -12.59 2.64 -36.63
C LEU A 16 -11.89 3.67 -35.75
N LEU A 17 -12.54 4.13 -34.66
CA LEU A 17 -11.96 5.05 -33.68
C LEU A 17 -10.90 4.35 -32.80
N ILE A 18 -11.09 3.08 -32.47
CA ILE A 18 -10.13 2.30 -31.66
C ILE A 18 -8.94 1.86 -32.53
N GLY A 19 -9.17 1.53 -33.81
CA GLY A 19 -8.13 1.12 -34.74
C GLY A 19 -7.12 2.21 -35.10
N SER A 20 -7.53 3.49 -35.14
CA SER A 20 -6.62 4.59 -35.49
C SER A 20 -5.72 5.02 -34.33
N PHE A 21 -6.01 4.63 -33.09
CA PHE A 21 -5.15 4.92 -31.94
C PHE A 21 -3.96 3.95 -31.81
N PHE A 22 -4.03 2.77 -32.44
CA PHE A 22 -2.98 1.74 -32.32
C PHE A 22 -1.92 1.77 -33.43
N LEU A 23 -2.09 2.61 -34.48
CA LEU A 23 -1.23 2.59 -35.68
C LEU A 23 -0.21 3.75 -35.78
N THR A 24 -0.06 4.58 -34.72
CA THR A 24 0.86 5.73 -34.77
C THR A 24 1.93 5.70 -33.68
N THR A 25 2.65 4.58 -33.53
CA THR A 25 3.91 4.56 -32.78
C THR A 25 4.95 3.68 -33.47
N ASP A 26 5.38 4.12 -34.63
CA ASP A 26 6.64 3.66 -35.20
C ASP A 26 7.51 4.91 -35.43
N HIS A 27 8.43 5.18 -34.51
CA HIS A 27 9.45 6.20 -34.69
C HIS A 27 10.84 5.60 -34.50
N LYS A 28 11.47 5.40 -35.62
CA LYS A 28 12.84 4.95 -35.85
C LYS A 28 13.81 6.02 -35.32
N ASN A 29 14.70 5.62 -34.43
CA ASN A 29 15.81 6.44 -33.95
C ASN A 29 17.04 6.17 -34.75
N ASP A 30 17.59 7.23 -35.31
CA ASP A 30 19.02 7.32 -35.71
C ASP A 30 19.66 8.48 -34.94
N ALA A 31 20.81 8.21 -34.28
CA ALA A 31 21.66 9.08 -33.48
C ALA A 31 22.53 10.00 -34.35
N PRO A 32 23.34 10.98 -33.87
CA PRO A 32 24.24 10.88 -32.71
C PRO A 32 24.41 12.17 -31.85
N GLY A 33 24.84 11.95 -30.61
CA GLY A 33 25.75 12.76 -29.80
C GLY A 33 25.41 14.20 -29.46
N ASP A 34 25.07 14.40 -28.16
CA ASP A 34 25.71 15.47 -27.37
C ASP A 34 25.47 15.23 -25.88
N THR A 35 26.53 15.40 -25.14
CA THR A 35 26.64 15.25 -23.69
C THR A 35 25.82 16.35 -23.02
N ALA A 36 24.62 16.02 -22.55
CA ALA A 36 23.85 16.86 -21.66
C ALA A 36 23.74 16.17 -20.29
N THR A 37 24.41 16.73 -19.32
CA THR A 37 24.26 16.53 -17.90
C THR A 37 22.78 16.46 -17.53
N SER A 38 22.27 15.26 -17.31
CA SER A 38 20.93 15.05 -16.77
C SER A 38 20.95 15.50 -15.32
N ALA A 39 20.46 16.70 -15.05
CA ALA A 39 19.96 17.05 -13.74
C ALA A 39 18.92 16.00 -13.37
N GLN A 40 19.21 15.12 -12.39
CA GLN A 40 18.24 14.24 -11.77
C GLN A 40 17.17 15.11 -11.12
N THR A 41 16.13 15.38 -11.87
CA THR A 41 14.85 15.77 -11.29
C THR A 41 14.41 14.59 -10.45
N GLY A 42 14.43 14.72 -9.13
CA GLY A 42 13.92 13.72 -8.19
C GLY A 42 12.46 13.45 -8.46
N GLY A 43 12.19 12.63 -9.45
CA GLY A 43 10.88 12.02 -9.66
C GLY A 43 10.62 11.15 -8.43
N THR A 44 9.55 11.39 -7.71
CA THR A 44 8.98 10.48 -6.74
C THR A 44 8.76 9.17 -7.49
N GLN A 45 9.66 8.21 -7.35
CA GLN A 45 9.44 6.87 -7.88
C GLN A 45 8.20 6.34 -7.19
N ASP A 46 7.19 5.97 -7.98
CA ASP A 46 6.01 5.29 -7.47
C ASP A 46 6.47 4.00 -6.78
N ALA A 47 6.12 3.83 -5.51
CA ALA A 47 6.51 2.66 -4.74
C ALA A 47 6.05 1.39 -5.46
N GLU A 48 6.97 0.45 -5.68
CA GLU A 48 6.71 -0.83 -6.34
C GLU A 48 5.80 -1.72 -5.48
N VAL A 49 5.96 -1.62 -4.15
CA VAL A 49 5.17 -2.40 -3.18
C VAL A 49 4.39 -1.45 -2.28
N ARG A 50 3.07 -1.61 -2.22
CA ARG A 50 2.18 -0.81 -1.37
C ARG A 50 1.43 -1.68 -0.38
N TRP A 51 1.70 -1.47 0.90
CA TRP A 51 1.05 -2.19 1.99
C TRP A 51 0.13 -1.28 2.81
N LYS A 52 -1.02 -1.84 3.18
CA LYS A 52 -1.96 -1.21 4.11
C LYS A 52 -1.77 -1.82 5.49
N MET A 53 -1.52 -0.97 6.49
CA MET A 53 -1.38 -1.37 7.88
C MET A 53 -2.55 -0.83 8.70
N ALA A 54 -3.46 -1.71 9.09
CA ALA A 54 -4.57 -1.37 9.97
C ALA A 54 -4.09 -1.26 11.42
N SER A 55 -4.55 -0.26 12.17
CA SER A 55 -4.13 -0.05 13.55
C SER A 55 -5.29 -0.15 14.54
N SER A 56 -4.98 -0.64 15.75
CA SER A 56 -5.84 -0.53 16.93
C SER A 56 -5.64 0.77 17.69
N PHE A 57 -4.65 1.59 17.31
CA PHE A 57 -4.28 2.82 18.01
C PHE A 57 -4.43 4.02 17.06
N ALA A 58 -5.00 5.12 17.57
CA ALA A 58 -5.04 6.36 16.83
C ALA A 58 -3.63 6.88 16.56
N SER A 59 -3.38 7.41 15.35
CA SER A 59 -2.06 7.96 14.94
C SER A 59 -1.55 9.07 15.88
N THR A 60 -2.47 9.75 16.56
CA THR A 60 -2.19 10.82 17.54
C THR A 60 -1.83 10.29 18.93
N LEU A 61 -2.03 9.00 19.21
CA LEU A 61 -1.75 8.44 20.52
C LEU A 61 -0.23 8.40 20.77
N ILE A 62 0.19 9.03 21.85
CA ILE A 62 1.59 9.07 22.28
C ILE A 62 2.10 7.63 22.46
N VAL A 63 3.28 7.35 21.97
CA VAL A 63 3.96 6.05 21.91
C VAL A 63 3.30 5.07 20.94
N ALA A 64 2.10 4.56 21.19
CA ALA A 64 1.53 3.48 20.38
C ALA A 64 1.17 3.93 18.95
N GLY A 65 0.57 5.10 18.79
CA GLY A 65 0.23 5.65 17.46
C GLY A 65 1.45 6.24 16.75
N THR A 66 2.21 7.08 17.45
CA THR A 66 3.40 7.74 16.89
C THR A 66 4.49 6.75 16.48
N SER A 67 4.65 5.63 17.21
CA SER A 67 5.59 4.57 16.81
C SER A 67 5.14 3.86 15.52
N GLY A 68 3.84 3.65 15.32
CA GLY A 68 3.31 3.10 14.06
C GLY A 68 3.57 4.02 12.86
N LYS A 69 3.40 5.33 13.05
CA LYS A 69 3.74 6.34 12.04
C LYS A 69 5.25 6.41 11.78
N TYR A 70 6.07 6.25 12.80
CA TYR A 70 7.51 6.17 12.65
C TYR A 70 7.95 4.96 11.82
N VAL A 71 7.32 3.79 12.04
CA VAL A 71 7.58 2.58 11.22
C VAL A 71 7.21 2.81 9.76
N GLU A 72 6.07 3.45 9.48
CA GLU A 72 5.66 3.84 8.12
C GLU A 72 6.76 4.65 7.41
N GLU A 73 7.29 5.69 8.05
CA GLU A 73 8.35 6.53 7.51
C GLU A 73 9.68 5.77 7.34
N ARG A 74 10.04 4.94 8.33
CA ARG A 74 11.30 4.18 8.30
C ARG A 74 11.30 3.13 7.18
N VAL A 75 10.19 2.43 6.95
CA VAL A 75 10.06 1.47 5.84
C VAL A 75 10.31 2.17 4.51
N ARG A 76 9.71 3.33 4.28
CA ARG A 76 9.91 4.12 3.07
C ARG A 76 11.38 4.53 2.90
N THR A 77 12.02 5.00 3.98
CA THR A 77 13.42 5.44 3.96
C THR A 77 14.37 4.28 3.69
N LEU A 78 14.17 3.13 4.38
CA LEU A 78 15.05 1.97 4.26
C LEU A 78 14.90 1.23 2.93
N SER A 79 13.77 1.38 2.26
CA SER A 79 13.52 0.79 0.93
C SER A 79 13.85 1.73 -0.22
N ASP A 80 14.46 2.88 0.04
CA ASP A 80 14.70 3.93 -0.98
C ASP A 80 13.42 4.31 -1.75
N GLY A 81 12.26 4.26 -1.06
CA GLY A 81 10.95 4.55 -1.64
C GLY A 81 10.29 3.40 -2.39
N ASN A 82 10.96 2.25 -2.55
CA ASN A 82 10.40 1.09 -3.28
C ASN A 82 9.23 0.43 -2.53
N MET A 83 9.15 0.61 -1.20
CA MET A 83 8.06 0.10 -0.38
C MET A 83 7.33 1.25 0.33
N GLU A 84 6.03 1.35 0.13
CA GLU A 84 5.12 2.24 0.85
C GLU A 84 4.30 1.41 1.83
N LEU A 85 4.54 1.59 3.14
CA LEU A 85 3.68 1.09 4.19
C LEU A 85 2.77 2.24 4.64
N ARG A 86 1.45 2.10 4.50
CA ARG A 86 0.50 3.15 4.87
C ARG A 86 -0.24 2.79 6.14
N TYR A 87 -0.12 3.63 7.17
CA TYR A 87 -0.81 3.51 8.44
C TYR A 87 -2.26 3.98 8.32
N PHE A 88 -3.19 3.21 8.86
CA PHE A 88 -4.62 3.54 8.93
C PHE A 88 -5.10 3.51 10.36
N ASP A 89 -5.77 4.59 10.78
CA ASP A 89 -6.36 4.72 12.11
C ASP A 89 -7.43 3.66 12.38
N PRO A 90 -7.76 3.41 13.67
CA PRO A 90 -8.76 2.43 14.07
C PRO A 90 -10.09 2.62 13.34
N GLY A 91 -10.62 1.54 12.77
CA GLY A 91 -11.88 1.54 12.05
C GLY A 91 -11.83 2.05 10.60
N ALA A 92 -10.67 2.59 10.14
CA ALA A 92 -10.55 3.11 8.78
C ALA A 92 -10.57 2.01 7.70
N LEU A 93 -10.06 0.83 8.00
CA LEU A 93 -10.09 -0.34 7.10
C LEU A 93 -10.98 -1.45 7.68
N VAL A 94 -10.75 -1.80 8.93
CA VAL A 94 -11.46 -2.86 9.67
C VAL A 94 -11.59 -2.45 11.14
N PRO A 95 -12.57 -2.97 11.89
CA PRO A 95 -12.66 -2.78 13.33
C PRO A 95 -11.38 -3.23 14.03
N ALA A 96 -10.99 -2.55 15.11
CA ALA A 96 -9.71 -2.77 15.79
C ALA A 96 -9.50 -4.22 16.25
N LEU A 97 -10.53 -4.91 16.71
CA LEU A 97 -10.46 -6.31 17.17
C LEU A 97 -10.55 -7.34 16.02
N GLU A 98 -10.83 -6.92 14.80
CA GLU A 98 -10.87 -7.78 13.61
C GLU A 98 -9.56 -7.75 12.80
N ILE A 99 -8.59 -6.92 13.20
CA ILE A 99 -7.32 -6.75 12.48
C ILE A 99 -6.59 -8.09 12.30
N PHE A 100 -6.55 -8.94 13.33
CA PHE A 100 -5.90 -10.25 13.25
C PHE A 100 -6.52 -11.13 12.16
N ASP A 101 -7.85 -11.20 12.12
CA ASP A 101 -8.57 -12.01 11.14
C ASP A 101 -8.41 -11.42 9.73
N ALA A 102 -8.45 -10.10 9.59
CA ALA A 102 -8.27 -9.40 8.33
C ALA A 102 -6.86 -9.60 7.75
N VAL A 103 -5.81 -9.58 8.57
CA VAL A 103 -4.43 -9.90 8.15
C VAL A 103 -4.32 -11.37 7.78
N SER A 104 -4.88 -12.28 8.59
CA SER A 104 -4.85 -13.72 8.32
C SER A 104 -5.55 -14.09 7.02
N ALA A 105 -6.61 -13.38 6.67
CA ALA A 105 -7.36 -13.54 5.41
C ALA A 105 -6.74 -12.79 4.21
N GLY A 106 -5.67 -11.98 4.43
CA GLY A 106 -5.06 -11.17 3.38
C GLY A 106 -5.87 -9.93 2.97
N ALA A 107 -6.90 -9.55 3.72
CA ALA A 107 -7.72 -8.36 3.45
C ALA A 107 -6.94 -7.06 3.70
N VAL A 108 -6.00 -7.09 4.64
CA VAL A 108 -4.99 -6.05 4.88
C VAL A 108 -3.61 -6.69 4.97
N ASN A 109 -2.56 -5.95 4.64
CA ASN A 109 -1.22 -6.50 4.54
C ASN A 109 -0.50 -6.61 5.89
N ALA A 110 -0.81 -5.72 6.83
CA ALA A 110 -0.19 -5.66 8.14
C ALA A 110 -1.17 -5.14 9.21
N GLY A 111 -0.87 -5.45 10.48
CA GLY A 111 -1.60 -4.94 11.63
C GLY A 111 -0.65 -4.30 12.64
N TRP A 112 -1.00 -3.12 13.12
CA TRP A 112 -0.32 -2.42 14.23
C TRP A 112 -1.19 -2.48 15.47
N THR A 113 -0.89 -3.40 16.38
CA THR A 113 -1.81 -3.73 17.47
C THR A 113 -1.08 -4.42 18.62
N ASN A 114 -1.81 -4.71 19.71
CA ASN A 114 -1.30 -5.50 20.83
C ASN A 114 -1.72 -6.98 20.67
N SER A 115 -0.75 -7.88 20.69
CA SER A 115 -0.98 -9.32 20.55
C SER A 115 -1.93 -9.90 21.60
N GLY A 116 -1.94 -9.33 22.81
CA GLY A 116 -2.82 -9.77 23.90
C GLY A 116 -4.31 -9.67 23.63
N TYR A 117 -4.74 -8.84 22.65
CA TYR A 117 -6.15 -8.74 22.29
C TYR A 117 -6.73 -10.04 21.74
N TRP A 118 -5.90 -10.91 21.20
CA TRP A 118 -6.31 -12.21 20.64
C TRP A 118 -5.86 -13.42 21.49
N ALA A 119 -5.50 -13.18 22.75
CA ALA A 119 -5.15 -14.27 23.68
C ALA A 119 -6.26 -15.32 23.84
N GLY A 120 -7.52 -14.92 23.69
CA GLY A 120 -8.66 -15.84 23.67
C GLY A 120 -8.70 -16.77 22.46
N LYS A 121 -8.09 -16.37 21.32
CA LYS A 121 -7.97 -17.20 20.11
C LYS A 121 -6.68 -18.02 20.13
N ILE A 122 -5.57 -17.39 20.51
CA ILE A 122 -4.25 -18.01 20.56
C ILE A 122 -3.60 -17.64 21.90
N PRO A 123 -3.67 -18.51 22.92
CA PRO A 123 -3.15 -18.22 24.26
C PRO A 123 -1.68 -17.83 24.29
N ALA A 124 -0.86 -18.37 23.38
CA ALA A 124 0.56 -18.04 23.26
C ALA A 124 0.85 -16.55 22.98
N LEU A 125 -0.11 -15.79 22.41
CA LEU A 125 0.05 -14.37 22.14
C LEU A 125 0.17 -13.51 23.40
N GLN A 126 -0.23 -14.02 24.56
CA GLN A 126 -0.02 -13.38 25.86
C GLN A 126 1.47 -13.16 26.17
N PHE A 127 2.34 -14.09 25.79
CA PHE A 127 3.78 -13.98 26.05
C PHE A 127 4.44 -12.82 25.29
N PHE A 128 3.79 -12.33 24.22
CA PHE A 128 4.28 -11.18 23.45
C PHE A 128 3.64 -9.86 23.90
N ALA A 129 2.59 -9.90 24.72
CA ALA A 129 1.93 -8.71 25.24
C ALA A 129 2.49 -8.27 26.58
N ALA A 130 2.80 -9.25 27.47
CA ALA A 130 3.34 -8.98 28.80
C ALA A 130 4.17 -10.18 29.24
N VAL A 131 5.42 -9.94 29.61
CA VAL A 131 6.29 -10.96 30.21
C VAL A 131 6.08 -10.91 31.72
N PRO A 132 5.49 -11.94 32.34
CA PRO A 132 5.36 -12.00 33.80
C PRO A 132 6.75 -11.89 34.43
N PHE A 133 6.90 -11.04 35.44
CA PHE A 133 8.17 -10.81 36.12
C PHE A 133 9.29 -10.24 35.25
N GLY A 134 8.97 -9.67 34.09
CA GLY A 134 9.94 -8.96 33.24
C GLY A 134 10.47 -7.69 33.92
N ALA A 135 11.60 -7.17 33.41
CA ALA A 135 12.19 -5.94 33.88
C ALA A 135 11.18 -4.78 33.84
N ARG A 136 11.19 -3.96 34.91
CA ARG A 136 10.37 -2.74 34.96
C ARG A 136 11.00 -1.67 34.06
N ALA A 137 10.17 -0.74 33.56
CA ALA A 137 10.67 0.41 32.84
C ALA A 137 11.62 1.20 33.76
N GLY A 138 12.90 1.29 33.38
CA GLY A 138 13.95 1.94 34.15
C GLY A 138 14.95 1.00 34.85
N GLU A 139 14.82 -0.31 34.75
CA GLU A 139 15.76 -1.31 35.25
C GLU A 139 16.71 -1.88 34.17
N SER A 140 16.80 -1.20 33.02
CA SER A 140 17.67 -1.55 31.88
C SER A 140 18.87 -0.62 31.77
#